data_32a1b0813c65b6137e3ac6c11689146c
#
_entry.id   32a1b0813c65b6137e3ac6c11689146c
#
_cell.length_a   1.000
_cell.length_b   1.000
_cell.length_c   1.000
_cell.angle_alpha   90.00
_cell.angle_beta   90.00
_cell.angle_gamma   90.00
#
_symmetry.space_group_name_H-M   'P 1'
#
loop_
_entity.id
_entity.type
_entity.pdbx_description
1 polymer ?
#
loop_
_entity_poly.entity_id
_entity_poly.type
_entity_poly.pdbx_seq_one_letter_code
_entity_poly.pdbx_strand_id
1 'polypeptide(L)'
;MDELHHRQLIEHYLQAYNRFDIDAMLAVLAHNVRFENRSGGQLTMVTEGVDAFGELARQSARLFREREQRLLALVLDGDRATATIGWRGVFAQDVPDGPRAGTELELQGQSEFVFAGGRIERIIDRS
;
A
#
# COMPACT_ATOMS: atom_id res chain seq x y z
N MET A 1 -9.72 -10.67 19.11
CA MET A 1 -10.36 -9.35 19.04
C MET A 1 -9.55 -8.39 18.18
N ASP A 2 -8.30 -8.22 18.53
CA ASP A 2 -7.43 -7.34 17.77
C ASP A 2 -7.19 -7.82 16.35
N GLU A 3 -7.15 -9.15 16.15
CA GLU A 3 -6.93 -9.72 14.82
C GLU A 3 -8.05 -9.36 13.84
N LEU A 4 -9.30 -9.40 14.28
CA LEU A 4 -10.41 -9.01 13.42
C LEU A 4 -10.31 -7.53 13.05
N HIS A 5 -9.99 -6.68 14.01
CA HIS A 5 -9.82 -5.26 13.77
C HIS A 5 -8.64 -5.00 12.82
N HIS A 6 -7.51 -5.68 13.04
CA HIS A 6 -6.34 -5.55 12.17
C HIS A 6 -6.64 -5.98 10.74
N ARG A 7 -7.37 -7.09 10.56
CA ARG A 7 -7.81 -7.53 9.24
C ARG A 7 -8.68 -6.47 8.57
N GLN A 8 -9.61 -5.89 9.32
CA GLN A 8 -10.51 -4.86 8.79
C GLN A 8 -9.73 -3.61 8.35
N LEU A 9 -8.71 -3.20 9.10
CA LEU A 9 -7.86 -2.07 8.73
C LEU A 9 -7.15 -2.34 7.40
N ILE A 10 -6.59 -3.53 7.24
CA ILE A 10 -5.90 -3.91 6.00
C ILE A 10 -6.88 -3.92 4.83
N GLU A 11 -8.04 -4.56 5.00
CA GLU A 11 -9.04 -4.66 3.95
C GLU A 11 -9.55 -3.27 3.54
N HIS A 12 -9.79 -2.42 4.51
CA HIS A 12 -10.21 -1.04 4.24
C HIS A 12 -9.14 -0.28 3.45
N TYR A 13 -7.88 -0.41 3.88
CA TYR A 13 -6.76 0.23 3.21
C TYR A 13 -6.65 -0.20 1.74
N LEU A 14 -6.71 -1.53 1.48
CA LEU A 14 -6.60 -2.06 0.13
C LEU A 14 -7.79 -1.66 -0.74
N GLN A 15 -9.00 -1.69 -0.20
CA GLN A 15 -10.20 -1.27 -0.93
C GLN A 15 -10.14 0.20 -1.30
N ALA A 16 -9.69 1.05 -0.37
CA ALA A 16 -9.53 2.47 -0.63
C ALA A 16 -8.48 2.71 -1.72
N TYR A 17 -7.35 2.00 -1.66
CA TYR A 17 -6.32 2.04 -2.70
C TYR A 17 -6.91 1.69 -4.06
N ASN A 18 -7.70 0.63 -4.13
CA ASN A 18 -8.28 0.14 -5.39
C ASN A 18 -9.27 1.14 -6.00
N ARG A 19 -9.90 1.97 -5.16
CA ARG A 19 -10.84 3.01 -5.61
C ARG A 19 -10.17 4.36 -5.85
N PHE A 20 -8.85 4.46 -5.69
CA PHE A 20 -8.14 5.73 -5.74
C PHE A 20 -8.63 6.73 -4.68
N ASP A 21 -9.13 6.23 -3.57
CA ASP A 21 -9.65 7.05 -2.47
C ASP A 21 -8.56 7.28 -1.43
N ILE A 22 -7.73 8.29 -1.67
CA ILE A 22 -6.58 8.57 -0.83
C ILE A 22 -7.02 8.92 0.60
N ASP A 23 -8.05 9.74 0.76
CA ASP A 23 -8.53 10.12 2.09
C ASP A 23 -8.96 8.90 2.91
N ALA A 24 -9.62 7.93 2.28
CA ALA A 24 -10.02 6.70 2.96
C ALA A 24 -8.80 5.84 3.33
N MET A 25 -7.73 5.83 2.50
CA MET A 25 -6.48 5.18 2.86
C MET A 25 -5.90 5.81 4.13
N LEU A 26 -5.82 7.13 4.15
CA LEU A 26 -5.22 7.85 5.29
C LEU A 26 -6.02 7.68 6.57
N ALA A 27 -7.32 7.48 6.46
CA ALA A 27 -8.21 7.38 7.63
C ALA A 27 -7.87 6.20 8.56
N VAL A 28 -7.23 5.15 8.05
CA VAL A 28 -6.85 3.99 8.86
C VAL A 28 -5.39 4.02 9.30
N LEU A 29 -4.66 5.07 8.94
CA LEU A 29 -3.24 5.21 9.27
C LEU A 29 -3.03 6.05 10.52
N ALA A 30 -2.02 5.70 11.30
CA ALA A 30 -1.59 6.53 12.43
C ALA A 30 -0.99 7.84 11.90
N HIS A 31 -1.08 8.90 12.68
CA HIS A 31 -0.54 10.20 12.30
C HIS A 31 0.96 10.13 11.96
N ASN A 32 1.71 9.31 12.69
CA ASN A 32 3.15 9.12 12.52
C ASN A 32 3.50 7.91 11.67
N VAL A 33 2.60 7.46 10.78
CA VAL A 33 2.81 6.27 9.98
C VAL A 33 4.14 6.34 9.22
N ARG A 34 4.87 5.21 9.24
CA ARG A 34 6.09 5.06 8.43
C ARG A 34 5.80 4.10 7.30
N PHE A 35 6.10 4.54 6.09
CA PHE A 35 5.98 3.71 4.89
C PHE A 35 7.37 3.46 4.32
N GLU A 36 7.64 2.20 3.96
CA GLU A 36 8.86 1.80 3.27
C GLU A 36 8.50 0.97 2.05
N ASN A 37 9.22 1.21 0.96
CA ASN A 37 9.19 0.32 -0.20
C ASN A 37 10.56 -0.28 -0.39
N ARG A 38 10.62 -1.61 -0.51
CA ARG A 38 11.86 -2.35 -0.72
C ARG A 38 11.75 -3.19 -1.97
N SER A 39 12.73 -3.06 -2.83
CA SER A 39 12.83 -3.84 -4.07
C SER A 39 14.15 -4.57 -4.07
N GLY A 40 14.11 -5.91 -4.22
CA GLY A 40 15.32 -6.72 -4.20
C GLY A 40 16.13 -6.56 -2.92
N GLY A 41 15.45 -6.31 -1.79
CA GLY A 41 16.09 -6.13 -0.50
C GLY A 41 16.60 -4.72 -0.24
N GLN A 42 16.50 -3.81 -1.21
CA GLN A 42 16.98 -2.44 -1.06
C GLN A 42 15.83 -1.49 -0.76
N LEU A 43 16.07 -0.57 0.17
CA LEU A 43 15.13 0.49 0.49
C LEU A 43 15.13 1.52 -0.64
N THR A 44 13.99 1.63 -1.35
CA THR A 44 13.85 2.53 -2.50
C THR A 44 13.03 3.76 -2.20
N MET A 45 12.20 3.72 -1.15
CA MET A 45 11.35 4.84 -0.77
C MET A 45 11.03 4.73 0.71
N VAL A 46 11.00 5.87 1.38
CA VAL A 46 10.54 5.97 2.76
C VAL A 46 9.81 7.29 2.95
N THR A 47 8.69 7.25 3.66
CA THR A 47 8.00 8.46 4.12
C THR A 47 7.71 8.33 5.61
N GLU A 48 7.69 9.44 6.30
CA GLU A 48 7.32 9.50 7.72
C GLU A 48 6.21 10.53 7.90
N GLY A 49 5.15 10.10 8.58
CA GLY A 49 3.98 10.90 8.80
C GLY A 49 2.92 10.74 7.73
N VAL A 50 1.66 10.92 8.13
CA VAL A 50 0.50 10.71 7.25
C VAL A 50 0.46 11.73 6.10
N ASP A 51 0.97 12.95 6.32
CA ASP A 51 0.97 13.97 5.28
C ASP A 51 1.93 13.62 4.15
N ALA A 52 3.14 13.18 4.49
CA ALA A 52 4.13 12.78 3.49
C ALA A 52 3.65 11.54 2.72
N PHE A 53 3.06 10.58 3.41
CA PHE A 53 2.49 9.41 2.76
C PHE A 53 1.34 9.79 1.83
N GLY A 54 0.47 10.70 2.28
CA GLY A 54 -0.66 11.17 1.46
C GLY A 54 -0.20 11.82 0.16
N GLU A 55 0.86 12.60 0.22
CA GLU A 55 1.44 13.23 -0.96
C GLU A 55 1.98 12.20 -1.94
N LEU A 56 2.73 11.22 -1.43
CA LEU A 56 3.24 10.12 -2.25
C LEU A 56 2.08 9.33 -2.87
N ALA A 57 1.05 9.04 -2.09
CA ALA A 57 -0.10 8.28 -2.57
C ALA A 57 -0.84 9.01 -3.68
N ARG A 58 -1.00 10.33 -3.58
CA ARG A 58 -1.65 11.13 -4.63
C ARG A 58 -0.83 11.16 -5.90
N GLN A 59 0.49 11.28 -5.79
CA GLN A 59 1.38 11.25 -6.95
C GLN A 59 1.32 9.88 -7.64
N SER A 60 1.38 8.81 -6.86
CA SER A 60 1.31 7.44 -7.40
C SER A 60 -0.01 7.16 -8.10
N ALA A 61 -1.11 7.67 -7.54
CA ALA A 61 -2.43 7.46 -8.11
C ALA A 61 -2.56 8.04 -9.52
N ARG A 62 -1.85 9.14 -9.82
CA ARG A 62 -1.90 9.78 -11.14
C ARG A 62 -1.22 8.96 -12.23
N LEU A 63 -0.35 8.02 -11.85
CA LEU A 63 0.36 7.19 -12.82
C LEU A 63 -0.54 6.14 -13.45
N PHE A 64 -1.65 5.80 -12.81
CA PHE A 64 -2.47 4.66 -13.19
C PHE A 64 -3.89 5.07 -13.59
N ARG A 65 -4.37 4.45 -14.69
CA ARG A 65 -5.77 4.51 -15.09
C ARG A 65 -6.60 3.49 -14.34
N GLU A 66 -6.01 2.32 -14.08
CA GLU A 66 -6.59 1.23 -13.30
C GLU A 66 -5.50 0.66 -12.41
N ARG A 67 -5.88 0.24 -11.21
CA ARG A 67 -4.97 -0.47 -10.32
C ARG A 67 -5.76 -1.30 -9.32
N GLU A 68 -5.12 -2.37 -8.87
CA GLU A 68 -5.73 -3.26 -7.88
C GLU A 68 -4.65 -3.92 -7.04
N GLN A 69 -4.86 -3.95 -5.73
CA GLN A 69 -4.15 -4.84 -4.82
C GLN A 69 -5.13 -5.90 -4.36
N ARG A 70 -4.79 -7.18 -4.56
CA ARG A 70 -5.60 -8.30 -4.10
C ARG A 70 -4.89 -9.01 -2.98
N LEU A 71 -5.62 -9.26 -1.89
CA LEU A 71 -5.10 -9.99 -0.75
C LEU A 71 -5.14 -11.48 -1.06
N LEU A 72 -3.98 -12.08 -1.31
CA LEU A 72 -3.88 -13.50 -1.66
C LEU A 72 -3.72 -14.38 -0.42
N ALA A 73 -3.02 -13.88 0.60
CA ALA A 73 -2.81 -14.59 1.86
C ALA A 73 -2.54 -13.56 2.95
N LEU A 74 -2.90 -13.89 4.17
CA LEU A 74 -2.70 -13.00 5.31
C LEU A 74 -2.33 -13.81 6.54
N VAL A 75 -1.22 -13.43 7.18
CA VAL A 75 -0.79 -13.99 8.46
C VAL A 75 -0.81 -12.86 9.48
N LEU A 76 -1.61 -13.05 10.53
CA LEU A 76 -1.71 -12.09 11.63
C LEU A 76 -0.92 -12.62 12.82
N ASP A 77 -0.13 -11.77 13.45
CA ASP A 77 0.71 -12.14 14.58
C ASP A 77 0.83 -10.94 15.54
N GLY A 78 -0.08 -10.88 16.52
CA GLY A 78 -0.10 -9.79 17.49
C GLY A 78 -0.36 -8.45 16.84
N ASP A 79 0.59 -7.54 16.99
CA ASP A 79 0.52 -6.20 16.42
C ASP A 79 1.12 -6.12 15.01
N ARG A 80 1.36 -7.27 14.37
CA ARG A 80 1.93 -7.34 13.03
C ARG A 80 1.08 -8.20 12.12
N ALA A 81 1.20 -7.93 10.82
CA ALA A 81 0.59 -8.77 9.80
C ALA A 81 1.49 -8.82 8.59
N THR A 82 1.49 -9.96 7.91
CA THR A 82 2.16 -10.13 6.62
C THR A 82 1.13 -10.52 5.59
N ALA A 83 0.98 -9.70 4.56
CA ALA A 83 0.03 -9.93 3.48
C ALA A 83 0.78 -10.28 2.21
N THR A 84 0.34 -11.33 1.52
CA THR A 84 0.80 -11.61 0.17
C THR A 84 -0.17 -10.93 -0.77
N ILE A 85 0.35 -10.07 -1.64
CA ILE A 85 -0.45 -9.17 -2.46
C ILE A 85 -0.19 -9.47 -3.93
N GLY A 86 -1.28 -9.66 -4.70
CA GLY A 86 -1.22 -9.61 -6.15
C GLY A 86 -1.56 -8.20 -6.60
N TRP A 87 -0.67 -7.58 -7.34
CA TRP A 87 -0.85 -6.20 -7.82
C TRP A 87 -1.00 -6.18 -9.33
N ARG A 88 -1.94 -5.36 -9.80
CA ARG A 88 -2.17 -5.10 -11.22
C ARG A 88 -2.36 -3.62 -11.42
N GLY A 89 -1.77 -3.06 -12.48
CA GLY A 89 -1.97 -1.67 -12.83
C GLY A 89 -1.91 -1.45 -14.33
N VAL A 90 -2.63 -0.44 -14.80
CA VAL A 90 -2.59 0.03 -16.18
C VAL A 90 -2.16 1.49 -16.12
N PHE A 91 -1.06 1.81 -16.79
CA PHE A 91 -0.50 3.17 -16.75
C PHE A 91 -1.38 4.16 -17.49
N ALA A 92 -1.59 5.33 -16.88
CA ALA A 92 -2.38 6.42 -17.45
C ALA A 92 -1.54 7.30 -18.36
N GLN A 93 -0.21 7.31 -18.19
CA GLN A 93 0.70 8.18 -18.92
C GLN A 93 2.04 7.48 -19.09
N ASP A 94 2.85 7.99 -20.01
CA ASP A 94 4.19 7.47 -20.24
C ASP A 94 5.07 7.77 -19.02
N VAL A 95 5.86 6.77 -18.61
CA VAL A 95 6.84 6.96 -17.55
C VAL A 95 8.21 7.14 -18.20
N PRO A 96 8.96 8.21 -17.88
CA PRO A 96 10.29 8.41 -18.46
C PRO A 96 11.18 7.18 -18.23
N ASP A 97 11.75 6.64 -19.31
CA ASP A 97 12.58 5.43 -19.30
C ASP A 97 11.86 4.21 -18.72
N GLY A 98 10.54 4.19 -18.82
CA GLY A 98 9.70 3.12 -18.28
C GLY A 98 8.50 2.81 -19.16
N PRO A 99 7.44 2.25 -18.57
CA PRO A 99 6.26 1.84 -19.32
C PRO A 99 5.56 3.01 -20.00
N ARG A 100 4.93 2.72 -21.14
CA ARG A 100 4.10 3.69 -21.84
C ARG A 100 2.67 3.67 -21.32
N ALA A 101 1.92 4.74 -21.57
CA ALA A 101 0.50 4.80 -21.29
C ALA A 101 -0.21 3.59 -21.89
N GLY A 102 -1.13 3.00 -21.14
CA GLY A 102 -1.87 1.81 -21.55
C GLY A 102 -1.17 0.49 -21.26
N THR A 103 0.09 0.50 -20.85
CA THR A 103 0.80 -0.73 -20.48
C THR A 103 0.18 -1.31 -19.22
N GLU A 104 -0.10 -2.61 -19.25
CA GLU A 104 -0.55 -3.35 -18.07
C GLU A 104 0.63 -4.08 -17.45
N LEU A 105 0.72 -4.02 -16.11
CA LEU A 105 1.75 -4.69 -15.36
C LEU A 105 1.12 -5.48 -14.23
N GLU A 106 1.59 -6.72 -14.03
CA GLU A 106 1.15 -7.55 -12.91
C GLU A 106 2.39 -7.98 -12.12
N LEU A 107 2.29 -7.85 -10.79
CA LEU A 107 3.37 -8.19 -9.88
C LEU A 107 2.79 -8.93 -8.67
N GLN A 108 3.65 -9.64 -7.97
CA GLN A 108 3.31 -10.20 -6.67
C GLN A 108 4.38 -9.78 -5.67
N GLY A 109 3.94 -9.40 -4.49
CA GLY A 109 4.85 -8.98 -3.44
C GLY A 109 4.24 -9.24 -2.08
N GLN A 110 4.90 -8.72 -1.06
CA GLN A 110 4.42 -8.82 0.31
C GLN A 110 4.34 -7.44 0.93
N SER A 111 3.33 -7.23 1.76
CA SER A 111 3.22 -6.03 2.59
C SER A 111 3.19 -6.45 4.05
N GLU A 112 4.05 -5.83 4.84
CA GLU A 112 4.01 -5.98 6.29
C GLU A 112 3.31 -4.77 6.89
N PHE A 113 2.45 -5.04 7.87
CA PHE A 113 1.73 -3.98 8.59
C PHE A 113 2.06 -4.09 10.07
N VAL A 114 2.27 -2.94 10.71
CA VAL A 114 2.40 -2.87 12.16
C VAL A 114 1.30 -1.96 12.67
N PHE A 115 0.62 -2.39 13.73
CA PHE A 115 -0.55 -1.70 14.27
C PHE A 115 -0.23 -1.12 15.65
N ALA A 116 -0.80 0.05 15.92
CA ALA A 116 -0.73 0.68 17.23
C ALA A 116 -1.93 1.61 17.39
N GLY A 117 -2.53 1.62 18.58
CA GLY A 117 -3.64 2.51 18.89
C GLY A 117 -4.85 2.34 17.98
N GLY A 118 -5.09 1.14 17.46
CA GLY A 118 -6.22 0.87 16.57
C GLY A 118 -6.02 1.37 15.15
N ARG A 119 -4.78 1.67 14.75
CA ARG A 119 -4.46 2.16 13.41
C ARG A 119 -3.22 1.48 12.88
N ILE A 120 -2.97 1.63 11.57
CA ILE A 120 -1.75 1.14 10.94
C ILE A 120 -0.65 2.16 11.18
N GLU A 121 0.41 1.74 11.87
CA GLU A 121 1.55 2.60 12.21
C GLU A 121 2.70 2.45 11.23
N ARG A 122 2.83 1.29 10.57
CA ARG A 122 3.92 1.05 9.65
C ARG A 122 3.46 0.14 8.52
N ILE A 123 3.93 0.46 7.32
CA ILE A 123 3.70 -0.35 6.12
C ILE A 123 5.05 -0.57 5.45
N ILE A 124 5.40 -1.82 5.16
CA ILE A 124 6.60 -2.16 4.41
C ILE A 124 6.17 -2.98 3.20
N ASP A 125 6.32 -2.42 2.02
CA ASP A 125 6.04 -3.12 0.77
C ASP A 125 7.34 -3.70 0.23
N ARG A 126 7.31 -5.01 -0.07
CA ARG A 126 8.46 -5.76 -0.58
C ARG A 126 8.12 -6.38 -1.93
N SER A 127 9.02 -6.21 -2.86
CA SER A 127 8.88 -6.81 -4.17
C SER A 127 10.20 -7.37 -4.70
#